data_e035ee51cb6bdd47c8a88f69e350f1c8
#
_entry.id   e035ee51cb6bdd47c8a88f69e350f1c8
#
_cell.length_a   1.000
_cell.length_b   1.000
_cell.length_c   1.000
_cell.angle_alpha   90.00
_cell.angle_beta   90.00
_cell.angle_gamma   90.00
#
_symmetry.space_group_name_H-M   'P 1'
#
loop_
_entity.id
_entity.type
_entity.pdbx_description
1 polymer ?
#
loop_
_entity_poly.entity_id
_entity_poly.type
_entity_poly.pdbx_seq_one_letter_code
_entity_poly.pdbx_strand_id
1 'polypeptide(L)'
;MKGNQEPMLYTTNAAVASLNHVPGFDPLKFLRRTISRKTGEDVMRLDLRYKKLWFRLACPTGRLKLNALRITEKMAIFEAKVYRDREDAEPLSSYVANCTLDATPGGLYVEAAQEEALDTALSNAGFGIQFADVGSESEEYGSEVPVGVKAEIAKPVQVKAE
;
A
#
# COMPACT_ATOMS: atom_id res chain seq x y z
N MET A 1 16.69 21.67 -12.49
CA MET A 1 16.73 21.03 -12.32
C MET A 1 16.50 20.00 -12.58
N LYS A 2 16.52 19.56 -12.78
CA LYS A 2 16.20 18.68 -13.08
C LYS A 2 16.10 17.79 -12.53
N GLY A 3 15.51 17.90 -12.43
CA GLY A 3 15.15 16.99 -11.64
C GLY A 3 15.48 15.72 -12.11
N ASN A 4 16.30 15.22 -11.57
CA ASN A 4 16.59 14.06 -11.91
C ASN A 4 15.67 13.18 -11.34
N GLN A 5 14.72 12.81 -12.04
CA GLN A 5 13.83 11.93 -11.58
C GLN A 5 14.48 10.68 -11.49
N GLU A 6 14.53 10.12 -10.34
CA GLU A 6 14.98 8.80 -10.17
C GLU A 6 14.09 7.95 -10.95
N PRO A 7 14.56 7.00 -11.63
CA PRO A 7 13.71 6.14 -12.39
C PRO A 7 12.93 5.31 -11.44
N MET A 8 11.67 5.28 -11.61
CA MET A 8 10.83 4.41 -10.83
C MET A 8 11.07 2.98 -11.24
N LEU A 9 10.76 2.10 -10.34
CA LEU A 9 10.99 0.69 -10.56
C LEU A 9 10.44 0.22 -11.90
N TYR A 10 9.25 0.67 -12.24
CA TYR A 10 8.63 0.20 -13.44
C TYR A 10 9.30 0.70 -14.72
N THR A 11 10.07 1.77 -14.66
CA THR A 11 10.71 2.28 -15.85
C THR A 11 12.00 1.56 -16.17
N THR A 12 12.51 0.80 -15.21
CA THR A 12 13.79 0.12 -15.41
C THR A 12 13.63 -1.38 -15.59
N ASN A 13 12.41 -1.89 -15.46
CA ASN A 13 12.20 -3.33 -15.54
C ASN A 13 10.93 -3.61 -16.33
N ALA A 14 11.07 -4.30 -17.45
CA ALA A 14 9.95 -4.56 -18.33
C ALA A 14 8.85 -5.39 -17.66
N ALA A 15 9.26 -6.33 -16.81
CA ALA A 15 8.27 -7.17 -16.13
C ALA A 15 7.41 -6.33 -15.18
N VAL A 16 8.04 -5.37 -14.51
CA VAL A 16 7.32 -4.49 -13.59
C VAL A 16 6.43 -3.55 -14.39
N ALA A 17 6.93 -3.05 -15.51
CA ALA A 17 6.15 -2.13 -16.33
C ALA A 17 4.87 -2.78 -16.82
N SER A 18 4.90 -4.08 -17.07
CA SER A 18 3.73 -4.76 -17.57
C SER A 18 2.59 -4.80 -16.55
N LEU A 19 2.90 -4.61 -15.27
CA LEU A 19 1.88 -4.59 -14.24
C LEU A 19 0.99 -3.36 -14.38
N ASN A 20 1.49 -2.33 -15.05
CA ASN A 20 0.71 -1.10 -15.17
C ASN A 20 -0.21 -1.10 -16.38
N HIS A 21 -0.16 -2.15 -17.18
CA HIS A 21 -0.92 -2.13 -18.43
C HIS A 21 -2.38 -2.45 -18.21
N VAL A 22 -3.20 -1.45 -18.29
CA VAL A 22 -4.65 -1.61 -18.17
C VAL A 22 -5.27 -0.77 -19.30
N PRO A 23 -6.02 -1.37 -20.19
CA PRO A 23 -6.61 -0.61 -21.28
C PRO A 23 -7.46 0.54 -20.76
N GLY A 24 -7.17 1.73 -21.25
CA GLY A 24 -7.94 2.90 -20.88
C GLY A 24 -7.56 3.54 -19.55
N PHE A 25 -6.55 3.03 -18.89
CA PHE A 25 -6.13 3.59 -17.62
C PHE A 25 -4.62 3.62 -17.54
N ASP A 26 -4.08 4.80 -17.26
CA ASP A 26 -2.63 4.95 -17.11
C ASP A 26 -2.36 5.48 -15.72
N PRO A 27 -1.90 4.65 -14.80
CA PRO A 27 -1.69 5.10 -13.43
C PRO A 27 -0.69 6.24 -13.30
N LEU A 28 0.23 6.37 -14.25
CA LEU A 28 1.22 7.44 -14.19
C LEU A 28 0.58 8.80 -14.25
N LYS A 29 -0.56 8.93 -14.88
CA LYS A 29 -1.21 10.23 -15.02
C LYS A 29 -1.82 10.71 -13.70
N PHE A 30 -1.91 9.83 -12.73
CA PHE A 30 -2.54 10.17 -11.46
C PHE A 30 -1.56 10.24 -10.30
N LEU A 31 -0.27 10.06 -10.59
CA LEU A 31 0.75 10.21 -9.57
C LEU A 31 0.86 11.68 -9.19
N ARG A 32 1.09 11.94 -7.92
CA ARG A 32 1.33 13.29 -7.48
C ARG A 32 2.54 13.32 -6.59
N ARG A 33 3.20 14.46 -6.59
CA ARG A 33 4.38 14.65 -5.77
C ARG A 33 3.94 15.03 -4.37
N THR A 34 4.57 14.45 -3.39
CA THR A 34 4.29 14.79 -2.01
C THR A 34 5.59 14.67 -1.23
N ILE A 35 5.54 15.06 0.03
CA ILE A 35 6.72 15.00 0.88
C ILE A 35 6.56 13.80 1.81
N SER A 36 7.58 12.96 1.85
CA SER A 36 7.57 11.83 2.73
C SER A 36 7.63 12.30 4.18
N ARG A 37 6.76 11.79 4.99
CA ARG A 37 6.78 12.16 6.41
C ARG A 37 7.96 11.56 7.12
N LYS A 38 8.51 10.50 6.58
CA LYS A 38 9.62 9.83 7.23
C LYS A 38 10.96 10.46 6.87
N THR A 39 11.15 10.80 5.62
CA THR A 39 12.44 11.28 5.17
C THR A 39 12.46 12.76 4.86
N GLY A 40 11.31 13.37 4.67
CA GLY A 40 11.24 14.78 4.28
C GLY A 40 11.53 15.01 2.82
N GLU A 41 11.66 13.95 2.05
CA GLU A 41 11.99 14.07 0.63
C GLU A 41 10.76 14.02 -0.25
N ASP A 42 10.91 14.50 -1.47
CA ASP A 42 9.85 14.42 -2.44
C ASP A 42 9.67 12.97 -2.87
N VAL A 43 8.45 12.48 -2.85
CA VAL A 43 8.15 11.15 -3.34
C VAL A 43 6.92 11.22 -4.21
N MET A 44 6.78 10.27 -5.10
CA MET A 44 5.60 10.18 -5.95
C MET A 44 4.61 9.25 -5.27
N ARG A 45 3.36 9.65 -5.26
CA ARG A 45 2.33 8.89 -4.57
C ARG A 45 1.09 8.74 -5.44
N LEU A 46 0.51 7.56 -5.40
CA LEU A 46 -0.76 7.30 -6.06
C LEU A 46 -1.81 7.21 -4.97
N ASP A 47 -2.82 8.05 -5.05
CA ASP A 47 -3.86 8.10 -4.02
C ASP A 47 -4.69 6.83 -4.02
N LEU A 48 -5.25 6.51 -2.86
CA LEU A 48 -6.01 5.28 -2.67
C LEU A 48 -7.15 5.14 -3.69
N ARG A 49 -7.86 6.22 -3.99
CA ARG A 49 -8.97 6.14 -4.92
C ARG A 49 -8.53 5.65 -6.29
N TYR A 50 -7.33 6.01 -6.71
CA TYR A 50 -6.83 5.56 -8.01
C TYR A 50 -6.34 4.13 -7.95
N LYS A 51 -5.86 3.68 -6.79
CA LYS A 51 -5.50 2.28 -6.62
C LYS A 51 -6.75 1.41 -6.70
N LYS A 52 -7.84 1.88 -6.10
CA LYS A 52 -9.10 1.15 -6.14
C LYS A 52 -9.63 1.08 -7.57
N LEU A 53 -9.55 2.19 -8.30
CA LEU A 53 -9.99 2.21 -9.68
C LEU A 53 -9.15 1.26 -10.53
N TRP A 54 -7.86 1.34 -10.37
CA TRP A 54 -6.95 0.46 -11.08
C TRP A 54 -7.29 -1.00 -10.81
N PHE A 55 -7.49 -1.33 -9.53
CA PHE A 55 -7.84 -2.69 -9.16
C PHE A 55 -9.14 -3.14 -9.83
N ARG A 56 -10.14 -2.27 -9.83
CA ARG A 56 -11.42 -2.62 -10.44
C ARG A 56 -11.30 -2.88 -11.93
N LEU A 57 -10.44 -2.11 -12.60
CA LEU A 57 -10.26 -2.27 -14.03
C LEU A 57 -9.43 -3.50 -14.36
N ALA A 58 -8.40 -3.76 -13.55
CA ALA A 58 -7.52 -4.89 -13.78
C ALA A 58 -8.13 -6.22 -13.34
N CYS A 59 -8.95 -6.18 -12.30
CA CYS A 59 -9.54 -7.39 -11.74
C CYS A 59 -11.05 -7.21 -11.61
N PRO A 60 -11.77 -7.31 -12.73
CA PRO A 60 -13.22 -7.04 -12.68
C PRO A 60 -13.98 -7.96 -11.75
N THR A 61 -13.48 -9.19 -11.54
CA THR A 61 -14.13 -10.11 -10.63
C THR A 61 -13.44 -10.15 -9.28
N GLY A 62 -12.54 -9.20 -9.02
CA GLY A 62 -11.79 -9.18 -7.79
C GLY A 62 -12.62 -8.77 -6.60
N ARG A 63 -12.03 -8.94 -5.44
CA ARG A 63 -12.71 -8.61 -4.19
C ARG A 63 -11.74 -7.96 -3.23
N LEU A 64 -12.23 -6.92 -2.56
CA LEU A 64 -11.51 -6.29 -1.46
C LEU A 64 -12.28 -6.63 -0.20
N LYS A 65 -11.59 -7.11 0.81
CA LYS A 65 -12.23 -7.47 2.06
C LYS A 65 -11.58 -6.66 3.18
N LEU A 66 -12.40 -6.04 3.99
CA LEU A 66 -11.93 -5.21 5.07
C LEU A 66 -12.59 -5.68 6.35
N ASN A 67 -11.79 -6.10 7.31
CA ASN A 67 -12.29 -6.62 8.57
C ASN A 67 -11.79 -5.80 9.73
N ALA A 68 -12.70 -5.44 10.64
CA ALA A 68 -12.31 -4.78 11.85
C ALA A 68 -11.84 -5.85 12.82
N LEU A 69 -10.57 -5.82 13.18
CA LEU A 69 -10.03 -6.75 14.15
C LEU A 69 -10.26 -6.28 15.56
N ARG A 70 -10.19 -4.96 15.76
CA ARG A 70 -10.42 -4.39 17.08
C ARG A 70 -10.70 -2.92 16.93
N ILE A 71 -11.70 -2.43 17.61
CA ILE A 71 -12.01 -1.01 17.67
C ILE A 71 -12.31 -0.67 19.11
N THR A 72 -11.56 0.29 19.65
CA THR A 72 -11.81 0.78 20.99
C THR A 72 -11.98 2.29 20.92
N GLU A 73 -12.14 2.93 22.04
CA GLU A 73 -12.27 4.37 22.09
C GLU A 73 -10.98 5.08 21.69
N LYS A 74 -9.86 4.36 21.67
CA LYS A 74 -8.57 4.97 21.44
C LYS A 74 -7.80 4.41 20.25
N MET A 75 -8.20 3.29 19.70
CA MET A 75 -7.46 2.69 18.61
C MET A 75 -8.36 1.84 17.73
N ALA A 76 -7.94 1.65 16.51
CA ALA A 76 -8.64 0.79 15.57
C ALA A 76 -7.62 -0.04 14.82
N ILE A 77 -7.91 -1.32 14.66
CA ILE A 77 -7.06 -2.24 13.92
C ILE A 77 -7.93 -2.90 12.85
N PHE A 78 -7.53 -2.72 11.61
CA PHE A 78 -8.25 -3.29 10.47
C PHE A 78 -7.33 -4.14 9.63
N GLU A 79 -7.90 -5.16 9.05
CA GLU A 79 -7.17 -6.01 8.11
C GLU A 79 -7.82 -5.88 6.76
N ALA A 80 -7.04 -5.64 5.73
CA ALA A 80 -7.52 -5.60 4.36
C ALA A 80 -6.92 -6.74 3.59
N LYS A 81 -7.74 -7.38 2.75
CA LYS A 81 -7.29 -8.47 1.89
C LYS A 81 -7.73 -8.17 0.48
N VAL A 82 -6.84 -8.42 -0.47
CA VAL A 82 -7.08 -8.16 -1.88
C VAL A 82 -7.09 -9.51 -2.59
N TYR A 83 -8.18 -9.80 -3.29
CA TYR A 83 -8.32 -11.05 -4.03
C TYR A 83 -8.42 -10.73 -5.50
N ARG A 84 -7.60 -11.41 -6.31
CA ARG A 84 -7.67 -11.20 -7.76
C ARG A 84 -9.02 -11.60 -8.30
N ASP A 85 -9.59 -12.67 -7.74
CA ASP A 85 -10.90 -13.15 -8.13
C ASP A 85 -11.66 -13.47 -6.87
N ARG A 86 -12.95 -13.20 -6.87
CA ARG A 86 -13.76 -13.39 -5.67
C ARG A 86 -13.80 -14.83 -5.21
N GLU A 87 -13.52 -15.75 -6.13
CA GLU A 87 -13.55 -17.17 -5.78
C GLU A 87 -12.23 -17.68 -5.23
N ASP A 88 -11.20 -16.86 -5.24
CA ASP A 88 -9.90 -17.30 -4.74
C ASP A 88 -9.97 -17.55 -3.25
N ALA A 89 -9.38 -18.65 -2.82
CA ALA A 89 -9.33 -18.98 -1.40
C ALA A 89 -8.29 -18.13 -0.69
N GLU A 90 -7.18 -17.84 -1.37
CA GLU A 90 -6.10 -17.08 -0.77
C GLU A 90 -6.03 -15.68 -1.35
N PRO A 91 -5.77 -14.69 -0.52
CA PRO A 91 -5.66 -13.34 -1.05
C PRO A 91 -4.35 -13.13 -1.79
N LEU A 92 -4.38 -12.20 -2.73
CA LEU A 92 -3.18 -11.80 -3.43
C LEU A 92 -2.26 -11.03 -2.47
N SER A 93 -2.84 -10.29 -1.55
CA SER A 93 -2.10 -9.58 -0.52
C SER A 93 -3.01 -9.27 0.65
N SER A 94 -2.40 -8.96 1.79
CA SER A 94 -3.17 -8.53 2.95
C SER A 94 -2.30 -7.61 3.78
N TYR A 95 -2.94 -6.79 4.60
CA TYR A 95 -2.21 -5.88 5.48
C TYR A 95 -3.08 -5.53 6.67
N VAL A 96 -2.46 -5.40 7.84
CA VAL A 96 -3.15 -5.00 9.06
C VAL A 96 -2.65 -3.62 9.45
N ALA A 97 -3.55 -2.68 9.58
CA ALA A 97 -3.22 -1.31 9.96
C ALA A 97 -3.76 -1.01 11.34
N ASN A 98 -3.01 -0.24 12.08
CA ASN A 98 -3.36 0.14 13.44
C ASN A 98 -3.22 1.65 13.56
N CYS A 99 -4.31 2.33 13.87
CA CYS A 99 -4.27 3.77 14.06
C CYS A 99 -4.84 4.11 15.42
N THR A 100 -4.23 5.10 16.06
CA THR A 100 -4.69 5.51 17.39
C THR A 100 -5.30 6.90 17.31
N LEU A 101 -6.19 7.18 18.24
CA LEU A 101 -6.85 8.47 18.31
C LEU A 101 -5.82 9.60 18.46
N ASP A 102 -4.86 9.41 19.35
CA ASP A 102 -3.89 10.47 19.62
C ASP A 102 -2.99 10.78 18.43
N ALA A 103 -2.66 9.78 17.65
CA ALA A 103 -1.74 9.96 16.54
C ALA A 103 -2.43 10.32 15.23
N THR A 104 -3.74 10.38 15.23
CA THR A 104 -4.48 10.63 14.00
C THR A 104 -5.01 12.05 13.98
N PRO A 105 -4.60 12.87 13.04
CA PRO A 105 -5.10 14.24 12.95
C PRO A 105 -6.61 14.23 12.80
N GLY A 106 -7.27 15.09 13.58
CA GLY A 106 -8.72 15.16 13.51
C GLY A 106 -9.43 14.04 14.25
N GLY A 107 -8.71 13.09 14.80
CA GLY A 107 -9.33 12.01 15.56
C GLY A 107 -10.07 10.97 14.75
N LEU A 108 -9.90 10.97 13.43
CA LEU A 108 -10.60 10.03 12.57
C LEU A 108 -9.80 8.74 12.43
N TYR A 109 -9.51 8.13 13.56
CA TYR A 109 -8.59 6.98 13.58
C TYR A 109 -9.20 5.71 12.97
N VAL A 110 -10.52 5.57 13.05
CA VAL A 110 -11.15 4.39 12.47
C VAL A 110 -11.04 4.45 10.95
N GLU A 111 -11.39 5.59 10.37
CA GLU A 111 -11.28 5.77 8.93
C GLU A 111 -9.83 5.66 8.48
N ALA A 112 -8.92 6.23 9.29
CA ALA A 112 -7.50 6.18 8.94
C ALA A 112 -7.01 4.74 8.89
N ALA A 113 -7.42 3.91 9.83
CA ALA A 113 -7.00 2.51 9.84
C ALA A 113 -7.56 1.76 8.64
N GLN A 114 -8.81 2.03 8.27
CA GLN A 114 -9.41 1.41 7.11
C GLN A 114 -8.67 1.79 5.83
N GLU A 115 -8.39 3.07 5.69
CA GLU A 115 -7.74 3.56 4.49
C GLU A 115 -6.31 3.07 4.39
N GLU A 116 -5.60 3.06 5.49
CA GLU A 116 -4.23 2.59 5.49
C GLU A 116 -4.16 1.11 5.16
N ALA A 117 -5.07 0.32 5.72
CA ALA A 117 -5.08 -1.11 5.46
C ALA A 117 -5.31 -1.37 3.97
N LEU A 118 -6.30 -0.69 3.38
CA LEU A 118 -6.60 -0.88 1.97
C LEU A 118 -5.49 -0.36 1.08
N ASP A 119 -4.96 0.80 1.41
CA ASP A 119 -3.94 1.44 0.60
C ASP A 119 -2.69 0.55 0.52
N THR A 120 -2.24 0.05 1.65
CA THR A 120 -1.04 -0.76 1.68
C THR A 120 -1.28 -2.13 1.05
N ALA A 121 -2.44 -2.74 1.32
CA ALA A 121 -2.74 -4.03 0.73
C ALA A 121 -2.81 -3.94 -0.79
N LEU A 122 -3.43 -2.87 -1.32
CA LEU A 122 -3.50 -2.67 -2.76
C LEU A 122 -2.13 -2.41 -3.36
N SER A 123 -1.31 -1.62 -2.69
CA SER A 123 0.04 -1.39 -3.18
C SER A 123 0.81 -2.69 -3.28
N ASN A 124 0.73 -3.50 -2.23
CA ASN A 124 1.47 -4.76 -2.21
C ASN A 124 0.95 -5.76 -3.23
N ALA A 125 -0.30 -5.61 -3.62
CA ALA A 125 -0.88 -6.48 -4.63
C ALA A 125 -0.45 -6.11 -6.05
N GLY A 126 0.29 -5.01 -6.20
CA GLY A 126 0.76 -4.58 -7.51
C GLY A 126 0.12 -3.31 -8.01
N PHE A 127 -0.71 -2.68 -7.19
CA PHE A 127 -1.39 -1.46 -7.59
C PHE A 127 -0.77 -0.24 -6.91
N GLY A 128 0.56 -0.18 -6.93
CA GLY A 128 1.26 0.97 -6.38
C GLY A 128 2.67 0.71 -5.90
N ILE A 129 3.01 -0.53 -5.64
CA ILE A 129 4.33 -0.84 -5.10
C ILE A 129 5.44 -0.47 -6.06
N GLN A 130 5.17 -0.52 -7.35
CA GLN A 130 6.19 -0.20 -8.36
C GLN A 130 6.54 1.28 -8.36
N PHE A 131 5.76 2.10 -7.66
CA PHE A 131 6.04 3.53 -7.56
C PHE A 131 6.66 3.89 -6.21
N ALA A 132 6.83 2.91 -5.35
CA ALA A 132 7.36 3.17 -4.04
C ALA A 132 8.82 3.59 -4.12
N ASP A 133 9.20 4.43 -3.20
CA ASP A 133 10.58 4.80 -3.08
C ASP A 133 11.24 3.69 -2.30
N VAL A 134 11.75 2.73 -3.00
CA VAL A 134 12.28 1.54 -2.39
C VAL A 134 13.35 1.83 -1.35
N GLY A 135 14.15 2.83 -1.64
CA GLY A 135 15.22 3.16 -0.72
C GLY A 135 14.73 3.60 0.65
N SER A 136 13.87 4.59 0.65
CA SER A 136 13.42 5.14 1.92
C SER A 136 12.41 4.25 2.60
N GLU A 137 11.54 3.62 1.81
CA GLU A 137 10.53 2.78 2.41
C GLU A 137 11.14 1.53 3.02
N SER A 138 12.12 0.98 2.34
CA SER A 138 12.71 -0.26 2.81
C SER A 138 13.53 -0.05 4.06
N GLU A 139 14.05 1.14 4.25
CA GLU A 139 14.80 1.39 5.47
C GLU A 139 13.89 1.31 6.68
N GLU A 140 12.67 1.74 6.51
CA GLU A 140 11.73 1.74 7.60
C GLU A 140 11.39 0.33 8.05
N TYR A 141 11.15 -0.53 7.08
CA TYR A 141 10.72 -1.87 7.39
C TYR A 141 11.78 -2.92 7.23
N GLY A 142 12.95 -2.50 6.82
CA GLY A 142 13.94 -3.46 6.45
C GLY A 142 13.73 -3.83 5.00
N SER A 143 14.72 -3.55 4.19
CA SER A 143 14.60 -3.81 2.76
C SER A 143 14.38 -5.27 2.48
N GLU A 144 14.60 -6.06 3.48
CA GLU A 144 14.47 -7.49 3.33
C GLU A 144 13.03 -7.95 3.32
N VAL A 145 12.09 -7.08 3.60
CA VAL A 145 10.71 -7.52 3.62
C VAL A 145 10.20 -7.61 2.20
N PRO A 146 10.23 -8.78 1.62
CA PRO A 146 9.83 -8.91 0.23
C PRO A 146 8.34 -8.87 0.10
N VAL A 147 7.92 -8.44 -1.04
CA VAL A 147 6.51 -8.43 -1.33
C VAL A 147 6.02 -9.86 -1.30
N GLY A 148 4.95 -10.08 -0.59
CA GLY A 148 4.34 -11.38 -0.53
C GLY A 148 4.84 -12.28 0.57
N VAL A 149 5.80 -11.81 1.29
CA VAL A 149 6.28 -12.60 2.39
C VAL A 149 5.67 -12.06 3.63
N LYS A 150 5.55 -12.67 4.51
CA LYS A 150 5.15 -12.07 5.59
C LYS A 150 5.84 -11.79 6.59
N ALA A 151 5.91 -11.29 6.60
CA ALA A 151 6.76 -10.77 7.26
C ALA A 151 6.86 -11.23 8.57
N GLU A 152 7.27 -11.76 8.68
CA GLU A 152 7.38 -12.14 9.53
C GLU A 152 7.52 -11.59 10.40
N ILE A 153 7.34 -11.32 10.38
CA ILE A 153 7.53 -10.70 10.92
C ILE A 153 7.47 -10.28 11.67
N ALA A 154 7.50 -10.40 11.72
CA ALA A 154 7.72 -9.84 12.28
C ALA A 154 7.66 -9.58 12.98
N LYS A 155 7.88 -9.89 13.10
CA LYS A 155 8.07 -9.62 13.70
C LYS A 155 7.74 -9.12 14.31
N PRO A 156 7.75 -9.14 14.37
CA PRO A 156 7.60 -8.65 14.93
C PRO A 156 7.40 -8.32 15.42
N VAL A 157 7.58 -8.55 15.50
CA VAL A 157 7.52 -8.14 15.78
C VAL A 157 7.53 -7.81 16.29
N GLN A 158 7.63 -8.06 16.51
CA GLN A 158 7.73 -7.73 16.85
C GLN A 158 7.63 -7.33 17.37
N VAL A 159 7.56 -7.42 17.39
CA VAL A 159 7.64 -6.99 17.83
C VAL A 159 7.87 -6.68 18.62
N LYS A 160 8.09 -6.80 18.81
CA LYS A 160 8.37 -6.54 19.57
C LYS A 160 8.11 -6.07 20.33
N ALA A 161 7.93 -6.17 20.40
CA ALA A 161 7.77 -5.76 21.04
C ALA A 161 7.77 -5.54 21.82
N GLU A 162 7.88 -5.75 22.09
CA GLU A 162 7.94 -5.57 22.86
C GLU A 162 8.10 -5.29 23.32
#